data_af6340e05d5ef9b8448a13b1381bda7a
#
_entry.id   af6340e05d5ef9b8448a13b1381bda7a
#
_cell.length_a   1.000
_cell.length_b   1.000
_cell.length_c   1.000
_cell.angle_alpha   90.00
_cell.angle_beta   90.00
_cell.angle_gamma   90.00
#
_symmetry.space_group_name_H-M   'P 1'
#
loop_
_entity.id
_entity.type
_entity.pdbx_description
1 polymer ?
#
loop_
_entity_poly.entity_id
_entity_poly.type
_entity_poly.pdbx_seq_one_letter_code
_entity_poly.pdbx_strand_id
1 'polypeptide(L)' 'GKKCFIQVAYLLSSNDVIEREFGAFDSVRDPSPKYVLSLDEFDMSKDGITHLNIEDWLLNKVDVTLS' A
#
# COMPACT_ATOMS: atom_id res chain seq x y z
N GLY A 1 -14.24 -13.97 5.08
CA GLY A 1 -12.92 -13.90 4.50
C GLY A 1 -12.13 -12.71 4.96
N LYS A 2 -10.89 -12.67 4.54
CA LYS A 2 -10.00 -11.57 4.86
C LYS A 2 -10.10 -10.50 3.79
N LYS A 3 -9.95 -9.25 4.19
CA LYS A 3 -9.91 -8.15 3.23
C LYS A 3 -8.82 -7.16 3.61
N CYS A 4 -8.40 -6.39 2.62
CA CYS A 4 -7.49 -5.29 2.82
C CYS A 4 -7.84 -4.18 1.83
N PHE A 5 -7.34 -3.00 2.11
CA PHE A 5 -7.52 -1.86 1.22
C PHE A 5 -6.19 -1.56 0.56
N ILE A 6 -6.20 -1.40 -0.75
CA ILE A 6 -4.98 -1.19 -1.52
C ILE A 6 -5.15 0.03 -2.39
N GLN A 7 -4.20 0.96 -2.29
CA GLN A 7 -4.09 2.13 -3.15
C GLN A 7 -2.83 1.97 -3.98
N VAL A 8 -2.94 2.08 -5.29
CA VAL A 8 -1.78 1.90 -6.18
C VAL A 8 -1.35 3.24 -6.73
N ALA A 9 -0.06 3.54 -6.59
CA ALA A 9 0.57 4.71 -7.18
C ALA A 9 1.75 4.25 -8.03
N TYR A 10 2.08 5.01 -9.08
CA TYR A 10 3.25 4.67 -9.88
C TYR A 10 4.52 4.93 -9.11
N LEU A 11 4.72 6.17 -8.70
CA LEU A 11 5.85 6.57 -7.86
C LEU A 11 5.37 7.57 -6.81
N LEU A 12 5.93 7.48 -5.62
CA LEU A 12 5.67 8.43 -4.55
C LEU A 12 6.75 9.51 -4.61
N SER A 13 6.72 10.32 -5.66
CA SER A 13 7.82 11.19 -6.06
C SER A 13 7.85 12.54 -5.37
N SER A 14 6.81 12.90 -4.63
CA SER A 14 6.76 14.18 -3.93
C SER A 14 5.88 14.06 -2.69
N ASN A 15 6.01 15.02 -1.77
CA ASN A 15 5.17 15.04 -0.58
C ASN A 15 3.69 15.14 -0.94
N ASP A 16 3.36 15.90 -1.99
CA ASP A 16 1.96 16.03 -2.42
C ASP A 16 1.39 14.69 -2.87
N VAL A 17 2.18 13.92 -3.62
CA VAL A 17 1.76 12.59 -4.07
C VAL A 17 1.60 11.66 -2.87
N ILE A 18 2.57 11.67 -1.96
CA ILE A 18 2.53 10.83 -0.76
C ILE A 18 1.27 11.14 0.04
N GLU A 19 1.01 12.42 0.32
CA GLU A 19 -0.17 12.80 1.09
C GLU A 19 -1.46 12.41 0.40
N ARG A 20 -1.52 12.55 -0.92
CA ARG A 20 -2.72 12.17 -1.67
C ARG A 20 -2.97 10.67 -1.61
N GLU A 21 -1.94 9.87 -1.86
CA GLU A 21 -2.13 8.42 -1.90
C GLU A 21 -2.39 7.82 -0.53
N PHE A 22 -1.66 8.26 0.49
CA PHE A 22 -1.91 7.79 1.85
C PHE A 22 -3.19 8.38 2.42
N GLY A 23 -3.50 9.63 2.07
CA GLY A 23 -4.73 10.29 2.51
C GLY A 23 -6.00 9.68 1.94
N ALA A 24 -5.89 8.86 0.90
CA ALA A 24 -7.04 8.17 0.33
C ALA A 24 -7.76 7.30 1.35
N PHE A 25 -7.07 6.91 2.43
CA PHE A 25 -7.65 6.08 3.48
C PHE A 25 -8.24 6.87 4.65
N ASP A 26 -8.15 8.20 4.62
CA ASP A 26 -8.59 9.02 5.75
C ASP A 26 -10.05 8.81 6.12
N SER A 27 -10.89 8.55 5.14
CA SER A 27 -12.33 8.31 5.37
C SER A 27 -12.68 6.86 5.61
N VAL A 28 -11.69 5.96 5.54
CA VAL A 28 -11.93 4.52 5.74
C VAL A 28 -11.91 4.22 7.23
N ARG A 29 -13.04 3.76 7.76
CA ARG A 29 -13.19 3.46 9.18
C ARG A 29 -12.98 1.98 9.52
N ASP A 30 -12.78 1.16 8.52
CA ASP A 30 -12.59 -0.26 8.67
C ASP A 30 -11.18 -0.55 9.21
N PRO A 31 -11.02 -1.42 10.24
CA PRO A 31 -9.70 -1.73 10.80
C PRO A 31 -8.86 -2.67 9.95
N SER A 32 -9.36 -3.12 8.82
CA SER A 32 -8.60 -4.01 7.94
C SER A 32 -7.29 -3.36 7.48
N PRO A 33 -6.26 -4.17 7.17
CA PRO A 33 -4.98 -3.64 6.72
C PRO A 33 -5.11 -2.73 5.51
N LYS A 34 -4.28 -1.69 5.47
CA LYS A 34 -4.26 -0.71 4.39
C LYS A 34 -2.87 -0.62 3.81
N TYR A 35 -2.78 -0.65 2.50
CA TYR A 35 -1.50 -0.68 1.78
C TYR A 35 -1.46 0.38 0.69
N VAL A 36 -0.31 1.00 0.52
CA VAL A 36 0.02 1.79 -0.66
C VAL A 36 1.09 1.03 -1.42
N LEU A 37 0.85 0.75 -2.69
CA LEU A 37 1.79 0.05 -3.55
C LEU A 37 2.38 1.01 -4.56
N SER A 38 3.69 0.95 -4.76
CA SER A 38 4.36 1.76 -5.77
C SER A 38 5.62 1.06 -6.25
N LEU A 39 6.32 1.67 -7.20
CA LEU A 39 7.60 1.16 -7.68
C LEU A 39 8.78 1.66 -6.86
N ASP A 40 8.54 2.46 -5.82
CA ASP A 40 9.61 2.93 -4.95
C ASP A 40 10.20 1.76 -4.17
N GLU A 41 11.53 1.78 -4.02
CA GLU A 41 12.24 0.70 -3.34
C GLU A 41 12.34 0.92 -1.84
N PHE A 42 12.17 2.15 -1.37
CA PHE A 42 12.26 2.45 0.06
C PHE A 42 10.91 2.29 0.72
N ASP A 43 10.93 1.83 1.97
CA ASP A 43 9.71 1.72 2.77
C ASP A 43 9.25 3.11 3.17
N MET A 44 8.11 3.52 2.68
CA MET A 44 7.52 4.83 2.94
C MET A 44 6.27 4.74 3.80
N SER A 45 6.11 3.64 4.54
CA SER A 45 4.96 3.43 5.42
C SER A 45 4.78 4.59 6.40
N LYS A 46 3.53 5.00 6.61
CA LYS A 46 3.22 6.07 7.54
C LYS A 46 1.76 5.98 7.99
N ASP A 47 1.45 6.57 9.14
CA ASP A 47 0.09 6.69 9.64
C ASP A 47 -0.65 5.36 9.73
N GLY A 48 0.07 4.29 10.05
CA GLY A 48 -0.53 2.95 10.15
C GLY A 48 -0.80 2.29 8.81
N ILE A 49 -0.40 2.91 7.71
CA ILE A 49 -0.57 2.38 6.36
C ILE A 49 0.76 1.83 5.89
N THR A 50 0.78 0.59 5.41
CA THR A 50 2.00 -0.07 4.98
C THR A 50 2.27 0.23 3.51
N HIS A 51 3.49 0.65 3.21
CA HIS A 51 3.95 0.83 1.84
C HIS A 51 4.71 -0.41 1.41
N LEU A 52 4.42 -0.90 0.20
CA LEU A 52 5.12 -2.04 -0.38
C LEU A 52 5.48 -1.74 -1.82
N ASN A 53 6.61 -2.28 -2.25
CA ASN A 53 6.98 -2.25 -3.65
C ASN A 53 6.07 -3.22 -4.42
N ILE A 54 5.57 -2.78 -5.57
CA ILE A 54 4.61 -3.57 -6.35
C ILE A 54 5.18 -4.93 -6.75
N GLU A 55 6.44 -4.96 -7.18
CA GLU A 55 7.05 -6.20 -7.63
C GLU A 55 7.18 -7.19 -6.46
N ASP A 56 7.65 -6.71 -5.32
CA ASP A 56 7.76 -7.53 -4.13
C ASP A 56 6.41 -8.05 -3.67
N TRP A 57 5.41 -7.17 -3.74
CA TRP A 57 4.05 -7.55 -3.33
C TRP A 57 3.49 -8.66 -4.22
N LEU A 58 3.70 -8.57 -5.54
CA LEU A 58 3.22 -9.59 -6.45
C LEU A 58 3.87 -10.94 -6.21
N LEU A 59 5.17 -10.95 -5.95
CA LEU A 59 5.88 -12.18 -5.64
C LEU A 59 5.36 -12.83 -4.36
N ASN A 60 5.18 -12.02 -3.32
CA ASN A 60 4.67 -12.52 -2.04
C ASN A 60 3.22 -12.97 -2.15
N LYS A 61 2.43 -12.26 -2.94
CA LYS A 61 1.03 -12.62 -3.12
C LYS A 61 0.89 -13.98 -3.80
N VAL A 62 1.74 -14.28 -4.77
CA VAL A 62 1.73 -15.58 -5.41
C VAL A 62 2.00 -16.67 -4.40
N ASP A 63 3.00 -16.48 -3.55
CA ASP A 63 3.35 -17.44 -2.50
C ASP A 63 2.18 -17.63 -1.54
N VAL A 64 1.57 -16.55 -1.12
CA VAL A 64 0.43 -16.60 -0.19
C VAL A 64 -0.76 -17.31 -0.83
N THR A 65 -0.99 -17.05 -2.11
CA THR A 65 -2.10 -17.66 -2.83
C THR A 65 -1.93 -19.18 -2.94
N LEU A 66 -0.68 -19.62 -3.09
CA LEU A 66 -0.39 -21.04 -3.21
C LEU A 66 -0.40 -21.77 -1.86
N SER A 67 -0.26 -21.03 -0.79
CA SER A 67 -0.24 -21.62 0.55
C SER A 67 -1.64 -21.61 1.17
#